data_7699cb1bc58c8154a6702c0492356d1e
#
_entry.id   7699cb1bc58c8154a6702c0492356d1e
#
_cell.length_a   1.000
_cell.length_b   1.000
_cell.length_c   1.000
_cell.angle_alpha   90.00
_cell.angle_beta   90.00
_cell.angle_gamma   90.00
#
_symmetry.space_group_name_H-M   'P 1'
#
loop_
_entity.id
_entity.type
_entity.pdbx_description
1 polymer ?
#
loop_
_entity_poly.entity_id
_entity_poly.type
_entity_poly.pdbx_seq_one_letter_code
_entity_poly.pdbx_strand_id
1 'polypeptide(L)'
;MFHLFDFFMDALKNGMVLFVDELDAKLHPLLTRYIINLFHNSDTNKGNGQLIYSTHDTVNLNKDTFRRDEIWFAEKDKDGISEKYALSDYILEDDKNAGKKVRNDATYNKDYLTGRYGAIPVLEEFNIDYEK
;
A
#
# COMPACT_ATOMS: atom_id res chain seq x y z
N MET A 1 14.14 15.40 -6.76
CA MET A 1 13.07 15.73 -5.81
C MET A 1 12.18 16.88 -6.30
N PHE A 2 12.72 17.97 -6.77
CA PHE A 2 11.92 19.12 -7.27
C PHE A 2 10.98 18.75 -8.42
N HIS A 3 11.42 17.92 -9.35
CA HIS A 3 10.58 17.49 -10.48
C HIS A 3 9.39 16.64 -10.06
N LEU A 4 9.54 15.76 -9.08
CA LEU A 4 8.43 14.94 -8.57
C LEU A 4 7.37 15.78 -7.88
N PHE A 5 7.79 16.79 -7.12
CA PHE A 5 6.87 17.72 -6.47
C PHE A 5 6.04 18.52 -7.47
N ASP A 6 6.64 18.95 -8.58
CA ASP A 6 5.93 19.64 -9.65
C ASP A 6 4.82 18.78 -10.25
N PHE A 7 5.05 17.48 -10.45
CA PHE A 7 4.03 16.55 -10.90
C PHE A 7 2.87 16.40 -9.91
N PHE A 8 3.16 16.37 -8.61
CA PHE A 8 2.11 16.35 -7.59
C PHE A 8 1.27 17.62 -7.65
N MET A 9 1.89 18.77 -7.77
CA MET A 9 1.19 20.06 -7.84
C MET A 9 0.33 20.15 -9.11
N ASP A 10 0.83 19.70 -10.23
CA ASP A 10 0.07 19.67 -11.49
C ASP A 10 -1.13 18.73 -11.41
N ALA A 11 -0.96 17.56 -10.82
CA ALA A 11 -2.05 16.61 -10.61
C ALA A 11 -3.17 17.19 -9.74
N LEU A 12 -2.79 17.85 -8.64
CA LEU A 12 -3.75 18.49 -7.72
C LEU A 12 -4.52 19.65 -8.35
N LYS A 13 -3.86 20.43 -9.21
CA LYS A 13 -4.48 21.60 -9.86
C LYS A 13 -5.33 21.22 -11.06
N ASN A 14 -4.81 20.30 -11.88
CA ASN A 14 -5.39 20.01 -13.20
C ASN A 14 -6.19 18.72 -13.25
N GLY A 15 -6.34 18.01 -12.14
CA GLY A 15 -7.13 16.78 -12.07
C GLY A 15 -6.49 15.61 -12.80
N MET A 16 -5.17 15.52 -12.77
CA MET A 16 -4.41 14.44 -13.41
C MET A 16 -4.39 13.18 -12.56
N VAL A 17 -4.28 12.03 -13.22
CA VAL A 17 -3.96 10.76 -12.59
C VAL A 17 -2.45 10.58 -12.65
N LEU A 18 -1.81 10.50 -11.49
CA LEU A 18 -0.37 10.35 -11.36
C LEU A 18 -0.04 8.93 -10.86
N PHE A 19 0.81 8.23 -11.61
CA PHE A 19 1.35 6.94 -11.21
C PHE A 19 2.79 7.10 -10.74
N VAL A 20 3.11 6.62 -9.55
CA VAL A 20 4.48 6.65 -9.01
C VAL A 20 4.85 5.26 -8.53
N ASP A 21 5.88 4.70 -9.12
CA ASP A 21 6.44 3.43 -8.69
C ASP A 21 7.44 3.63 -7.55
N GLU A 22 7.31 2.83 -6.49
CA GLU A 22 8.18 2.88 -5.31
C GLU A 22 8.31 4.30 -4.71
N LEU A 23 7.21 4.90 -4.36
CA LEU A 23 7.17 6.27 -3.80
C LEU A 23 8.03 6.42 -2.55
N ASP A 24 8.11 5.38 -1.72
CA ASP A 24 8.90 5.33 -0.49
C ASP A 24 10.41 5.25 -0.71
N ALA A 25 10.86 4.86 -1.90
CA ALA A 25 12.30 4.71 -2.18
C ALA A 25 13.09 6.02 -2.08
N LYS A 26 12.42 7.15 -2.24
CA LYS A 26 13.04 8.49 -2.29
C LYS A 26 12.52 9.45 -1.23
N LEU A 27 11.49 9.07 -0.48
CA LEU A 27 10.81 9.97 0.44
C LEU A 27 10.75 9.38 1.85
N HIS A 28 10.94 10.24 2.84
CA HIS A 28 10.67 9.85 4.23
C HIS A 28 9.18 9.53 4.42
N PRO A 29 8.80 8.52 5.24
CA PRO A 29 7.40 8.14 5.45
C PRO A 29 6.47 9.28 5.86
N LEU A 30 6.94 10.22 6.65
CA LEU A 30 6.16 11.41 7.03
C LEU A 30 5.89 12.34 5.85
N LEU A 31 6.84 12.47 4.93
CA LEU A 31 6.65 13.25 3.71
C LEU A 31 5.68 12.55 2.76
N THR A 32 5.77 11.25 2.65
CA THR A 32 4.80 10.44 1.90
C THR A 32 3.39 10.64 2.43
N ARG A 33 3.20 10.59 3.74
CA ARG A 33 1.90 10.87 4.39
C ARG A 33 1.40 12.28 4.11
N TYR A 34 2.27 13.25 4.15
CA TYR A 34 1.92 14.62 3.81
C TYR A 34 1.39 14.75 2.38
N ILE A 35 2.05 14.14 1.42
CA ILE A 35 1.62 14.12 0.01
C ILE A 35 0.27 13.41 -0.14
N ILE A 36 0.07 12.27 0.49
CA ILE A 36 -1.19 11.54 0.48
C ILE A 36 -2.33 12.42 1.00
N ASN A 37 -2.09 13.13 2.09
CA ASN A 37 -3.08 14.04 2.68
C ASN A 37 -3.42 15.21 1.76
N LEU A 38 -2.49 15.70 0.94
CA LEU A 38 -2.79 16.71 -0.08
C LEU A 38 -3.81 16.21 -1.11
N PHE A 39 -3.73 14.93 -1.49
CA PHE A 39 -4.69 14.31 -2.41
C PHE A 39 -6.05 14.02 -1.77
N HIS A 40 -6.08 13.70 -0.48
CA HIS A 40 -7.32 13.43 0.25
C HIS A 40 -8.09 14.71 0.65
N ASN A 41 -7.40 15.83 0.77
CA ASN A 41 -8.01 17.08 1.22
C ASN A 41 -8.60 17.86 0.03
N SER A 42 -9.91 18.10 0.06
CA SER A 42 -10.61 18.86 -0.98
C SER A 42 -10.15 20.31 -1.13
N ASP A 43 -9.59 20.90 -0.08
CA ASP A 43 -9.07 22.27 -0.13
C ASP A 43 -7.75 22.38 -0.90
N THR A 44 -6.96 21.32 -0.91
CA THR A 44 -5.70 21.24 -1.64
C THR A 44 -5.85 20.55 -3.00
N ASN A 45 -6.71 19.55 -3.10
CA ASN A 45 -6.97 18.80 -4.34
C ASN A 45 -8.19 19.35 -5.09
N LYS A 46 -8.12 20.58 -5.51
CA LYS A 46 -9.23 21.28 -6.20
C LYS A 46 -9.52 20.72 -7.59
N GLY A 47 -8.52 20.16 -8.24
CA GLY A 47 -8.65 19.54 -9.55
C GLY A 47 -9.18 18.10 -9.51
N ASN A 48 -9.42 17.51 -8.35
CA ASN A 48 -9.73 16.09 -8.17
C ASN A 48 -8.67 15.17 -8.79
N GLY A 49 -7.40 15.50 -8.60
CA GLY A 49 -6.27 14.66 -8.99
C GLY A 49 -6.26 13.34 -8.24
N GLN A 50 -5.71 12.31 -8.84
CA GLN A 50 -5.58 10.99 -8.26
C GLN A 50 -4.11 10.58 -8.20
N LEU A 51 -3.69 10.02 -7.07
CA LEU A 51 -2.37 9.44 -6.88
C LEU A 51 -2.50 7.92 -6.74
N ILE A 52 -1.84 7.21 -7.63
CA ILE A 52 -1.70 5.75 -7.57
C ILE A 52 -0.21 5.46 -7.42
N TYR A 53 0.18 4.78 -6.36
CA TYR A 53 1.59 4.49 -6.13
C TYR A 53 1.80 3.07 -5.59
N SER A 54 2.96 2.52 -5.90
CA SER A 54 3.45 1.30 -5.28
C SER A 54 4.40 1.61 -4.13
N THR A 55 4.44 0.74 -3.14
CA THR A 55 5.31 0.90 -1.98
C THR A 55 5.57 -0.42 -1.28
N HIS A 56 6.70 -0.53 -0.61
CA HIS A 56 6.99 -1.57 0.39
C HIS A 56 6.85 -1.06 1.82
N ASP A 57 6.53 0.23 1.99
CA ASP A 57 6.39 0.86 3.29
C ASP A 57 5.04 0.52 3.94
N THR A 58 5.09 0.03 5.18
CA THR A 58 3.90 -0.29 5.98
C THR A 58 3.52 0.81 6.97
N VAL A 59 4.34 1.84 7.14
CA VAL A 59 4.09 2.95 8.08
C VAL A 59 2.78 3.67 7.76
N ASN A 60 2.50 3.88 6.48
CA ASN A 60 1.27 4.53 6.02
C ASN A 60 0.13 3.55 5.74
N LEU A 61 0.34 2.25 5.96
CA LEU A 61 -0.70 1.22 5.82
C LEU A 61 -1.56 1.19 7.10
N ASN A 62 -2.48 2.12 7.21
CA ASN A 62 -3.36 2.23 8.37
C ASN A 62 -4.72 2.86 7.97
N LYS A 63 -5.71 2.64 8.82
CA LYS A 63 -7.10 3.09 8.60
C LYS A 63 -7.28 4.61 8.67
N ASP A 64 -6.36 5.32 9.32
CA ASP A 64 -6.44 6.77 9.43
C ASP A 64 -5.97 7.47 8.15
N THR A 65 -5.15 6.77 7.36
CA THR A 65 -4.64 7.27 6.08
C THR A 65 -5.47 6.80 4.90
N PHE A 66 -5.90 5.53 4.89
CA PHE A 66 -6.58 4.91 3.77
C PHE A 66 -7.84 4.15 4.15
N ARG A 67 -8.83 4.17 3.27
CA ARG A 67 -9.94 3.22 3.30
C ARG A 67 -9.51 1.88 2.73
N ARG A 68 -10.26 0.82 3.03
CA ARG A 68 -9.99 -0.55 2.54
C ARG A 68 -9.99 -0.64 1.00
N ASP A 69 -10.84 0.14 0.34
CA ASP A 69 -10.95 0.16 -1.11
C ASP A 69 -9.80 0.91 -1.82
N GLU A 70 -9.03 1.69 -1.07
CA GLU A 70 -7.84 2.39 -1.57
C GLU A 70 -6.57 1.54 -1.49
N ILE A 71 -6.59 0.44 -0.74
CA ILE A 71 -5.43 -0.43 -0.50
C ILE A 71 -5.53 -1.66 -1.39
N TRP A 72 -4.50 -1.88 -2.18
CA TRP A 72 -4.37 -3.02 -3.08
C TRP A 72 -3.09 -3.79 -2.79
N PHE A 73 -3.20 -5.10 -2.81
CA PHE A 73 -2.05 -5.99 -2.72
C PHE A 73 -1.78 -6.62 -4.08
N ALA A 74 -0.49 -6.77 -4.38
CA ALA A 74 -0.02 -7.52 -5.52
C ALA A 74 0.84 -8.67 -5.01
N GLU A 75 0.55 -9.88 -5.43
CA GLU A 75 1.36 -11.03 -5.13
C GLU A 75 1.68 -11.83 -6.39
N LYS A 76 2.77 -12.55 -6.35
CA LYS A 76 3.20 -13.44 -7.40
C LYS A 76 3.32 -14.84 -6.85
N ASP A 77 2.65 -15.79 -7.47
CA ASP A 77 2.70 -17.17 -7.06
C ASP A 77 4.02 -17.85 -7.50
N LYS A 78 4.22 -19.09 -7.07
CA LYS A 78 5.39 -19.89 -7.41
C LYS A 78 5.49 -20.23 -8.91
N ASP A 79 4.41 -20.14 -9.66
CA ASP A 79 4.36 -20.35 -11.11
C ASP A 79 4.60 -19.04 -11.89
N GLY A 80 4.80 -17.95 -11.18
CA GLY A 80 5.08 -16.65 -11.75
C GLY A 80 3.84 -15.86 -12.17
N ILE A 81 2.65 -16.32 -11.80
CA ILE A 81 1.39 -15.62 -12.06
C ILE A 81 1.19 -14.53 -11.03
N SER A 82 0.95 -13.32 -11.51
CA SER A 82 0.69 -12.16 -10.64
C SER A 82 -0.80 -11.93 -10.48
N GLU A 83 -1.22 -11.75 -9.25
CA GLU A 83 -2.58 -11.37 -8.88
C GLU A 83 -2.59 -10.06 -8.10
N LYS A 84 -3.69 -9.33 -8.23
CA LYS A 84 -3.93 -8.14 -7.42
C LYS A 84 -5.34 -8.16 -6.85
N TYR A 85 -5.48 -7.68 -5.64
CA TYR A 85 -6.78 -7.61 -4.97
C TYR A 85 -6.85 -6.43 -4.02
N ALA A 86 -8.04 -5.86 -3.88
CA ALA A 86 -8.29 -4.80 -2.91
C ALA A 86 -8.50 -5.40 -1.52
N LEU A 87 -8.05 -4.68 -0.49
CA LEU A 87 -8.29 -5.09 0.90
C LEU A 87 -9.79 -5.18 1.22
N SER A 88 -10.62 -4.35 0.59
CA SER A 88 -12.09 -4.40 0.72
C SER A 88 -12.71 -5.70 0.21
N ASP A 89 -12.06 -6.36 -0.74
CA ASP A 89 -12.57 -7.59 -1.37
C ASP A 89 -11.94 -8.84 -0.79
N TYR A 90 -10.87 -8.70 0.00
CA TYR A 90 -10.17 -9.82 0.59
C TYR A 90 -11.02 -10.53 1.65
N ILE A 91 -11.08 -11.84 1.57
CA ILE A 91 -11.77 -12.71 2.52
C ILE A 91 -10.73 -13.34 3.44
N LEU A 92 -10.92 -13.17 4.75
CA LEU A 92 -10.03 -13.72 5.74
C LEU A 92 -10.10 -15.25 5.78
N GLU A 93 -8.95 -15.88 5.89
CA GLU A 93 -8.80 -17.35 5.93
C GLU A 93 -8.45 -17.87 7.33
N ASP A 94 -8.32 -16.98 8.32
CA ASP A 94 -7.99 -17.39 9.68
C ASP A 94 -9.19 -18.11 10.38
N ASP A 95 -8.89 -18.97 11.36
CA ASP A 95 -9.86 -19.83 12.02
C ASP A 95 -11.03 -19.07 12.70
N LYS A 96 -10.79 -17.83 13.11
CA LYS A 96 -11.80 -17.01 13.81
C LYS A 96 -12.67 -16.19 12.86
N ASN A 97 -12.14 -15.86 11.68
CA ASN A 97 -12.76 -14.92 10.76
C ASN A 97 -12.90 -15.49 9.33
N ALA A 98 -12.79 -16.81 9.18
CA ALA A 98 -12.92 -17.48 7.88
C ALA A 98 -14.21 -17.07 7.16
N GLY A 99 -14.08 -16.65 5.91
CA GLY A 99 -15.18 -16.20 5.07
C GLY A 99 -15.67 -14.77 5.34
N LYS A 100 -15.05 -14.04 6.26
CA LYS A 100 -15.40 -12.64 6.56
C LYS A 100 -14.48 -11.65 5.84
N LYS A 101 -15.01 -10.50 5.50
CA LYS A 101 -14.21 -9.39 4.98
C LYS A 101 -13.46 -8.67 6.10
N VAL A 102 -12.36 -8.01 5.73
CA VAL A 102 -11.59 -7.18 6.66
C VAL A 102 -12.47 -6.05 7.22
N ARG A 103 -12.43 -5.86 8.53
CA ARG A 103 -13.21 -4.82 9.21
C ARG A 103 -12.60 -3.43 8.96
N ASN A 104 -13.45 -2.40 9.00
CA ASN A 104 -13.00 -1.00 8.88
C ASN A 104 -12.07 -0.54 10.01
N ASP A 105 -12.16 -1.17 11.18
CA ASP A 105 -11.35 -0.87 12.37
C ASP A 105 -10.14 -1.80 12.54
N ALA A 106 -9.83 -2.62 11.55
CA ALA A 106 -8.68 -3.51 11.58
C ALA A 106 -7.35 -2.74 11.61
N THR A 107 -6.33 -3.35 12.20
CA THR A 107 -4.97 -2.81 12.21
C THR A 107 -4.22 -3.31 10.97
N TYR A 108 -4.29 -2.57 9.87
CA TYR A 108 -3.85 -3.03 8.56
C TYR A 108 -2.35 -3.38 8.49
N ASN A 109 -1.48 -2.53 9.01
CA ASN A 109 -0.04 -2.77 8.97
C ASN A 109 0.37 -4.01 9.77
N LYS A 110 -0.17 -4.19 10.97
CA LYS A 110 0.10 -5.35 11.81
C LYS A 110 -0.42 -6.63 11.18
N ASP A 111 -1.65 -6.62 10.71
CA ASP A 111 -2.30 -7.78 10.10
C ASP A 111 -1.60 -8.18 8.79
N TYR A 112 -1.14 -7.19 8.00
CA TYR A 112 -0.34 -7.44 6.81
C TYR A 112 1.01 -8.12 7.16
N LEU A 113 1.74 -7.60 8.13
CA LEU A 113 3.04 -8.14 8.55
C LEU A 113 2.95 -9.53 9.16
N THR A 114 1.81 -9.90 9.71
CA THR A 114 1.55 -11.26 10.20
C THR A 114 1.03 -12.23 9.14
N GLY A 115 0.93 -11.78 7.89
CA GLY A 115 0.50 -12.58 6.75
C GLY A 115 -1.00 -12.78 6.63
N ARG A 116 -1.79 -12.04 7.40
CA ARG A 116 -3.25 -12.20 7.44
C ARG A 116 -3.95 -11.86 6.12
N TYR A 117 -3.33 -10.99 5.31
CA TYR A 117 -3.85 -10.57 4.00
C TYR A 117 -3.13 -11.22 2.81
N GLY A 118 -2.19 -12.11 3.05
CA GLY A 118 -1.32 -12.62 1.99
C GLY A 118 -0.29 -11.58 1.52
N ALA A 119 0.20 -11.73 0.32
CA ALA A 119 1.15 -10.81 -0.36
C ALA A 119 2.43 -10.49 0.43
N ILE A 120 2.82 -11.37 1.37
CA ILE A 120 4.09 -11.28 2.09
C ILE A 120 5.09 -12.30 1.54
N PRO A 121 6.40 -11.99 1.57
CA PRO A 121 7.41 -12.94 1.17
C PRO A 121 7.45 -14.14 2.12
N VAL A 122 7.52 -15.34 1.56
CA VAL A 122 7.81 -16.55 2.33
C VAL A 122 9.31 -16.64 2.49
N LEU A 123 9.79 -16.53 3.72
CA LEU A 123 11.21 -16.66 4.02
C LEU A 123 11.50 -18.11 4.40
N GLU A 124 12.29 -18.78 3.57
CA GLU A 124 12.82 -20.09 3.91
C GLU A 124 13.96 -19.97 4.91
N GLU A 125 14.06 -20.92 5.83
CA GLU A 125 15.19 -20.98 6.74
C GLU A 125 16.49 -21.19 5.94
N PHE A 126 17.41 -20.26 6.13
CA PHE A 126 18.71 -20.33 5.50
C PHE A 126 19.66 -21.13 6.42
N ASN A 127 19.84 -22.42 6.15
CA ASN A 127 20.80 -23.24 6.85
C ASN A 127 22.18 -23.03 6.22
N ILE A 128 23.04 -22.32 6.93
CA ILE A 128 24.46 -22.22 6.56
C ILE A 128 25.19 -23.38 7.27
N ASP A 129 25.48 -24.43 6.55
CA ASP A 129 26.38 -25.48 7.04
C ASP A 129 27.80 -24.94 6.96
N TYR A 130 28.32 -24.55 8.10
CA TYR A 130 29.76 -24.28 8.23
C TYR A 130 30.50 -25.61 8.31
N GLU A 131 30.91 -26.16 7.17
CA GLU A 131 31.90 -27.20 7.17
C GLU A 131 33.24 -26.62 7.67
N LYS A 132 33.73 -27.20 8.74
CA LYS A 132 35.05 -26.85 9.27
C LYS A 132 36.16 -27.44 8.42
#